data_c763bca039367d776f4a93893d34eb3b
#
_entry.id   c763bca039367d776f4a93893d34eb3b
#
_cell.length_a   1.000
_cell.length_b   1.000
_cell.length_c   1.000
_cell.angle_alpha   90.00
_cell.angle_beta   90.00
_cell.angle_gamma   90.00
#
_symmetry.space_group_name_H-M   'P 1'
#
loop_
_entity.id
_entity.type
_entity.pdbx_description
1 polymer ?
#
loop_
_entity_poly.entity_id
_entity_poly.type
_entity_poly.pdbx_seq_one_letter_code
_entity_poly.pdbx_strand_id
1 'polypeptide(L)'
;MAYNHLIRGERFNFPDLGDLLAKANEPKSGDLLAGIAAKNERERIAAKMALADLPLKEFLSLPVIDPDSDDVSKLIFNTHDAVSFKPFASLTVGELREFLLQSLPQGEELKKLQWALIPEMVAAVTKLLSNKELITIAAKIKNIARCRNTTGITGTLGVRIQPNHPTDSTAGIAASTIDGLLMGAGDAVIGVNPAVDSIESVSAILKSIDHVITSLDIPTQGCCLAHITTQLAAMKKNAPVDLLFQSIGGTQKTNDSFGISLGLLKEGKEQVLEHHAIRNVNWVGNQVMYFETGQGSSLSANAHHGIDQLTLEARAYGLARTLDPFLVNSVVGFIGPEYLFDERQIIRAGLEDHFMGKLLGLPMGVDVCFTNHAEADHNSLDNLLVLLANAGVNHIMGVPSGDDVMLGYQTTSYHDAAMVKSLLGLKAAPEFQTWLEKNEIMKGSQLCGRDRAFKVMENIMPLLENSKDA
;
A
#
# COMPACT_ATOMS: atom_id res chain seq x y z
N MET A 1 13.67 29.33 -6.32
CA MET A 1 14.71 29.84 -5.39
C MET A 1 15.79 28.79 -5.34
N ALA A 2 17.05 29.13 -5.48
CA ALA A 2 18.13 28.14 -5.43
C ALA A 2 18.55 27.86 -3.98
N TYR A 3 18.71 26.60 -3.65
CA TYR A 3 19.21 26.14 -2.35
C TYR A 3 20.71 25.84 -2.46
N ASN A 4 21.43 26.01 -1.38
CA ASN A 4 22.86 25.71 -1.39
C ASN A 4 23.34 25.27 0.00
N HIS A 5 24.38 24.45 0.01
CA HIS A 5 25.04 24.04 1.23
C HIS A 5 26.56 23.96 1.01
N LEU A 6 27.34 24.24 2.05
CA LEU A 6 28.82 24.26 2.01
C LEU A 6 29.37 23.11 2.84
N ILE A 7 30.11 22.20 2.21
CA ILE A 7 30.82 21.12 2.92
C ILE A 7 32.30 21.24 2.67
N ARG A 8 33.09 21.52 3.73
CA ARG A 8 34.54 21.62 3.71
C ARG A 8 35.08 22.51 2.59
N GLY A 9 34.40 23.65 2.34
CA GLY A 9 34.79 24.61 1.31
C GLY A 9 34.23 24.34 -0.10
N GLU A 10 33.62 23.20 -0.33
CA GLU A 10 32.93 22.88 -1.58
C GLU A 10 31.46 23.32 -1.47
N ARG A 11 30.97 24.09 -2.45
CA ARG A 11 29.61 24.59 -2.52
C ARG A 11 28.77 23.71 -3.45
N PHE A 12 27.66 23.19 -2.92
CA PHE A 12 26.64 22.48 -3.66
C PHE A 12 25.44 23.40 -3.86
N ASN A 13 24.90 23.44 -5.08
CA ASN A 13 23.75 24.28 -5.44
C ASN A 13 22.65 23.41 -6.02
N PHE A 14 21.43 23.62 -5.55
CA PHE A 14 20.21 22.93 -5.98
C PHE A 14 19.27 24.01 -6.54
N PRO A 15 18.95 24.01 -7.86
CA PRO A 15 18.25 25.09 -8.53
C PRO A 15 16.83 25.31 -8.03
N ASP A 16 16.15 24.24 -7.62
CA ASP A 16 14.77 24.29 -7.14
C ASP A 16 14.49 23.21 -6.09
N LEU A 17 13.26 23.18 -5.58
CA LEU A 17 12.84 22.21 -4.55
C LEU A 17 12.82 20.77 -5.08
N GLY A 18 12.44 20.56 -6.33
CA GLY A 18 12.41 19.22 -6.94
C GLY A 18 13.82 18.62 -7.03
N ASP A 19 14.81 19.39 -7.49
CA ASP A 19 16.20 18.96 -7.54
C ASP A 19 16.77 18.71 -6.12
N LEU A 20 16.47 19.60 -5.16
CA LEU A 20 16.87 19.41 -3.76
C LEU A 20 16.33 18.09 -3.18
N LEU A 21 15.05 17.81 -3.38
CA LEU A 21 14.40 16.56 -2.94
C LEU A 21 15.03 15.34 -3.61
N ALA A 22 15.23 15.38 -4.93
CA ALA A 22 15.82 14.27 -5.68
C ALA A 22 17.27 13.98 -5.25
N LYS A 23 18.09 15.02 -5.04
CA LYS A 23 19.48 14.86 -4.57
C LYS A 23 19.57 14.39 -3.11
N ALA A 24 18.58 14.70 -2.28
CA ALA A 24 18.52 14.24 -0.89
C ALA A 24 18.04 12.78 -0.75
N ASN A 25 17.48 12.19 -1.82
CA ASN A 25 16.95 10.82 -1.77
C ASN A 25 18.06 9.77 -1.58
N GLU A 26 17.72 8.64 -0.92
CA GLU A 26 18.61 7.49 -0.87
C GLU A 26 18.83 6.94 -2.30
N PRO A 27 19.96 6.26 -2.57
CA PRO A 27 20.22 5.70 -3.91
C PRO A 27 19.11 4.77 -4.37
N LYS A 28 18.54 5.08 -5.53
CA LYS A 28 17.55 4.24 -6.21
C LYS A 28 17.83 4.20 -7.70
N SER A 29 17.70 3.03 -8.29
CA SER A 29 18.02 2.81 -9.70
C SER A 29 17.17 3.67 -10.62
N GLY A 30 15.87 3.85 -10.32
CA GLY A 30 14.98 4.70 -11.11
C GLY A 30 15.41 6.17 -11.16
N ASP A 31 15.79 6.74 -10.03
CA ASP A 31 16.28 8.13 -9.97
C ASP A 31 17.62 8.29 -10.72
N LEU A 32 18.49 7.27 -10.67
CA LEU A 32 19.73 7.22 -11.46
C LEU A 32 19.43 7.16 -12.95
N LEU A 33 18.52 6.30 -13.37
CA LEU A 33 18.10 6.15 -14.77
C LEU A 33 17.47 7.45 -15.31
N ALA A 34 16.68 8.14 -14.49
CA ALA A 34 16.09 9.43 -14.83
C ALA A 34 17.09 10.59 -14.83
N GLY A 35 18.33 10.37 -14.36
CA GLY A 35 19.38 11.39 -14.29
C GLY A 35 19.19 12.46 -13.20
N ILE A 36 18.30 12.20 -12.24
CA ILE A 36 17.94 13.15 -11.17
C ILE A 36 18.60 12.85 -9.82
N ALA A 37 19.16 11.64 -9.65
CA ALA A 37 19.84 11.25 -8.41
C ALA A 37 21.08 12.11 -8.12
N ALA A 38 21.52 12.14 -6.85
CA ALA A 38 22.80 12.73 -6.48
C ALA A 38 23.96 12.01 -7.18
N LYS A 39 24.94 12.77 -7.66
CA LYS A 39 26.13 12.25 -8.36
C LYS A 39 27.05 11.42 -7.46
N ASN A 40 27.03 11.72 -6.17
CA ASN A 40 27.84 11.05 -5.14
C ASN A 40 27.29 11.34 -3.74
N GLU A 41 27.86 10.65 -2.73
CA GLU A 41 27.44 10.78 -1.33
C GLU A 41 27.62 12.20 -0.77
N ARG A 42 28.63 12.97 -1.21
CA ARG A 42 28.83 14.35 -0.75
C ARG A 42 27.69 15.26 -1.18
N GLU A 43 27.28 15.16 -2.44
CA GLU A 43 26.12 15.92 -2.97
C GLU A 43 24.85 15.53 -2.22
N ARG A 44 24.63 14.23 -1.95
CA ARG A 44 23.47 13.75 -1.19
C ARG A 44 23.47 14.30 0.23
N ILE A 45 24.61 14.25 0.92
CA ILE A 45 24.74 14.81 2.29
C ILE A 45 24.47 16.31 2.26
N ALA A 46 25.03 17.05 1.29
CA ALA A 46 24.77 18.48 1.14
C ALA A 46 23.28 18.78 0.93
N ALA A 47 22.62 17.98 0.07
CA ALA A 47 21.18 18.10 -0.16
C ALA A 47 20.36 17.80 1.11
N LYS A 48 20.69 16.73 1.85
CA LYS A 48 20.03 16.41 3.12
C LYS A 48 20.21 17.52 4.16
N MET A 49 21.39 18.14 4.26
CA MET A 49 21.64 19.26 5.19
C MET A 49 20.84 20.49 4.78
N ALA A 50 20.84 20.86 3.49
CA ALA A 50 20.03 21.97 2.99
C ALA A 50 18.53 21.71 3.18
N LEU A 51 18.08 20.48 2.97
CA LEU A 51 16.69 20.07 3.17
C LEU A 51 16.29 20.12 4.66
N ALA A 52 17.19 19.72 5.56
CA ALA A 52 16.94 19.75 7.00
C ALA A 52 16.67 21.17 7.53
N ASP A 53 17.32 22.18 6.94
CA ASP A 53 17.16 23.59 7.32
C ASP A 53 15.96 24.28 6.66
N LEU A 54 15.22 23.59 5.75
CA LEU A 54 14.12 24.17 4.99
C LEU A 54 12.84 24.27 5.84
N PRO A 55 12.24 25.48 6.00
CA PRO A 55 10.97 25.63 6.70
C PRO A 55 9.80 24.97 5.96
N LEU A 56 8.90 24.30 6.68
CA LEU A 56 7.77 23.58 6.09
C LEU A 56 6.85 24.50 5.26
N LYS A 57 6.68 25.76 5.66
CA LYS A 57 5.85 26.72 4.89
C LYS A 57 6.34 26.95 3.46
N GLU A 58 7.61 26.69 3.16
CA GLU A 58 8.16 26.88 1.81
C GLU A 58 7.59 25.86 0.81
N PHE A 59 7.24 24.68 1.24
CA PHE A 59 6.58 23.66 0.40
C PHE A 59 5.21 24.13 -0.14
N LEU A 60 4.53 25.00 0.59
CA LEU A 60 3.25 25.58 0.15
C LEU A 60 3.43 26.73 -0.83
N SER A 61 4.57 27.42 -0.78
CA SER A 61 4.89 28.57 -1.63
C SER A 61 5.58 28.15 -2.94
N LEU A 62 6.21 27.00 -2.96
CA LEU A 62 7.04 26.48 -4.05
C LEU A 62 6.63 25.04 -4.39
N PRO A 63 5.48 24.83 -5.04
CA PRO A 63 5.03 23.49 -5.41
C PRO A 63 6.02 22.82 -6.35
N VAL A 64 6.29 21.51 -6.15
CA VAL A 64 7.20 20.74 -7.01
C VAL A 64 6.63 20.50 -8.41
N ILE A 65 5.29 20.47 -8.53
CA ILE A 65 4.55 20.44 -9.79
C ILE A 65 3.44 21.48 -9.67
N ASP A 66 3.30 22.32 -10.71
CA ASP A 66 2.34 23.41 -10.72
C ASP A 66 0.89 22.89 -10.60
N PRO A 67 0.10 23.34 -9.59
CA PRO A 67 -1.30 22.97 -9.43
C PRO A 67 -2.22 23.34 -10.60
N ASP A 68 -1.84 24.32 -11.42
CA ASP A 68 -2.62 24.70 -12.60
C ASP A 68 -2.43 23.70 -13.77
N SER A 69 -1.38 22.87 -13.70
CA SER A 69 -1.03 21.90 -14.75
C SER A 69 -1.18 20.44 -14.33
N ASP A 70 -1.52 20.16 -13.06
CA ASP A 70 -1.59 18.80 -12.50
C ASP A 70 -2.71 18.68 -11.47
N ASP A 71 -3.71 17.88 -11.76
CA ASP A 71 -4.89 17.68 -10.89
C ASP A 71 -4.54 17.07 -9.53
N VAL A 72 -3.46 16.25 -9.44
CA VAL A 72 -2.99 15.69 -8.17
C VAL A 72 -2.41 16.80 -7.30
N SER A 73 -1.59 17.69 -7.85
CA SER A 73 -1.11 18.89 -7.16
C SER A 73 -2.26 19.74 -6.66
N LYS A 74 -3.22 20.04 -7.54
CA LYS A 74 -4.41 20.82 -7.19
C LYS A 74 -5.20 20.18 -6.06
N LEU A 75 -5.38 18.85 -6.08
CA LEU A 75 -6.05 18.11 -5.01
C LEU A 75 -5.28 18.22 -3.69
N ILE A 76 -3.96 18.02 -3.69
CA ILE A 76 -3.09 18.12 -2.52
C ILE A 76 -3.23 19.49 -1.85
N PHE A 77 -3.11 20.58 -2.61
CA PHE A 77 -3.21 21.93 -2.07
C PHE A 77 -4.62 22.30 -1.61
N ASN A 78 -5.67 21.86 -2.32
CA ASN A 78 -7.06 22.13 -1.95
C ASN A 78 -7.52 21.37 -0.70
N THR A 79 -6.89 20.25 -0.38
CA THR A 79 -7.23 19.43 0.79
C THR A 79 -6.32 19.67 2.00
N HIS A 80 -5.32 20.52 1.87
CA HIS A 80 -4.42 20.89 2.96
C HIS A 80 -5.16 21.64 4.07
N ASP A 81 -5.02 21.17 5.30
CA ASP A 81 -5.58 21.85 6.47
C ASP A 81 -4.65 22.97 6.99
N ALA A 82 -4.81 24.15 6.43
CA ALA A 82 -4.02 25.33 6.80
C ALA A 82 -4.18 25.74 8.28
N VAL A 83 -5.30 25.42 8.92
CA VAL A 83 -5.53 25.73 10.33
C VAL A 83 -4.69 24.82 11.23
N SER A 84 -4.78 23.52 10.99
CA SER A 84 -3.96 22.53 11.69
C SER A 84 -2.46 22.64 11.38
N PHE A 85 -2.09 23.20 10.22
CA PHE A 85 -0.70 23.43 9.83
C PHE A 85 -0.03 24.61 10.58
N LYS A 86 -0.79 25.61 11.01
CA LYS A 86 -0.25 26.84 11.59
C LYS A 86 0.83 26.63 12.69
N PRO A 87 0.67 25.69 13.64
CA PRO A 87 1.70 25.43 14.65
C PRO A 87 3.03 24.90 14.11
N PHE A 88 3.01 24.25 12.94
CA PHE A 88 4.15 23.57 12.32
C PHE A 88 4.81 24.41 11.23
N ALA A 89 4.20 25.50 10.77
CA ALA A 89 4.60 26.25 9.60
C ALA A 89 6.05 26.81 9.65
N SER A 90 6.53 27.16 10.85
CA SER A 90 7.88 27.66 11.06
C SER A 90 8.93 26.58 11.34
N LEU A 91 8.51 25.35 11.62
CA LEU A 91 9.44 24.25 11.81
C LEU A 91 10.19 23.98 10.51
N THR A 92 11.47 23.65 10.65
CA THR A 92 12.25 23.08 9.54
C THR A 92 11.94 21.59 9.38
N VAL A 93 12.34 21.00 8.26
CA VAL A 93 12.22 19.55 8.03
C VAL A 93 12.98 18.77 9.11
N GLY A 94 14.15 19.27 9.54
CA GLY A 94 14.93 18.67 10.63
C GLY A 94 14.20 18.74 11.98
N GLU A 95 13.57 19.89 12.30
CA GLU A 95 12.76 20.03 13.51
C GLU A 95 11.49 19.17 13.47
N LEU A 96 10.87 19.01 12.31
CA LEU A 96 9.76 18.04 12.13
C LEU A 96 10.24 16.61 12.41
N ARG A 97 11.44 16.22 11.95
CA ARG A 97 12.02 14.91 12.27
C ARG A 97 12.14 14.70 13.79
N GLU A 98 12.71 15.67 14.50
CA GLU A 98 12.84 15.58 15.96
C GLU A 98 11.47 15.53 16.66
N PHE A 99 10.51 16.33 16.20
CA PHE A 99 9.14 16.31 16.71
C PHE A 99 8.49 14.92 16.55
N LEU A 100 8.60 14.28 15.39
CA LEU A 100 8.03 12.96 15.14
C LEU A 100 8.67 11.87 16.01
N LEU A 101 9.96 11.97 16.30
CA LEU A 101 10.69 11.02 17.14
C LEU A 101 10.32 11.16 18.62
N GLN A 102 10.23 12.39 19.12
CA GLN A 102 10.12 12.70 20.55
C GLN A 102 8.65 12.91 21.01
N SER A 103 7.82 13.52 20.16
CA SER A 103 6.55 14.12 20.56
C SER A 103 5.39 13.77 19.62
N LEU A 104 5.45 12.64 18.91
CA LEU A 104 4.39 12.22 17.98
C LEU A 104 3.02 12.19 18.71
N PRO A 105 2.04 12.99 18.26
CA PRO A 105 0.73 13.02 18.87
C PRO A 105 -0.07 11.74 18.63
N GLN A 106 -1.17 11.55 19.34
CA GLN A 106 -2.05 10.41 19.22
C GLN A 106 -3.51 10.85 19.03
N GLY A 107 -4.36 9.94 18.56
CA GLY A 107 -5.80 10.18 18.41
C GLY A 107 -6.12 11.36 17.47
N GLU A 108 -6.97 12.26 17.87
CA GLU A 108 -7.42 13.39 17.05
C GLU A 108 -6.29 14.39 16.72
N GLU A 109 -5.31 14.57 17.61
CA GLU A 109 -4.17 15.45 17.32
C GLU A 109 -3.24 14.83 16.24
N LEU A 110 -3.15 13.51 16.19
CA LEU A 110 -2.46 12.83 15.09
C LEU A 110 -3.21 13.05 13.76
N LYS A 111 -4.52 12.93 13.74
CA LYS A 111 -5.33 13.20 12.54
C LYS A 111 -5.17 14.63 12.03
N LYS A 112 -5.14 15.60 12.92
CA LYS A 112 -4.84 16.99 12.54
C LYS A 112 -3.47 17.12 11.91
N LEU A 113 -2.45 16.51 12.49
CA LEU A 113 -1.09 16.49 11.92
C LEU A 113 -1.09 15.85 10.52
N GLN A 114 -1.79 14.73 10.34
CA GLN A 114 -1.88 14.03 9.06
C GLN A 114 -2.44 14.91 7.94
N TRP A 115 -3.42 15.77 8.20
CA TRP A 115 -3.98 16.70 7.22
C TRP A 115 -3.25 18.05 7.16
N ALA A 116 -2.48 18.40 8.19
CA ALA A 116 -1.59 19.55 8.21
C ALA A 116 -0.40 19.38 7.27
N LEU A 117 0.12 18.15 7.12
CA LEU A 117 1.27 17.86 6.26
C LEU A 117 0.80 17.54 4.83
N ILE A 118 1.42 18.19 3.84
CA ILE A 118 1.29 17.76 2.45
C ILE A 118 2.30 16.64 2.15
N PRO A 119 2.05 15.81 1.12
CA PRO A 119 2.91 14.68 0.76
C PRO A 119 4.38 15.02 0.60
N GLU A 120 4.70 16.15 0.03
CA GLU A 120 6.06 16.61 -0.20
C GLU A 120 6.82 16.90 1.10
N MET A 121 6.12 17.39 2.14
CA MET A 121 6.71 17.57 3.49
C MET A 121 7.01 16.20 4.13
N VAL A 122 6.12 15.24 3.94
CA VAL A 122 6.31 13.86 4.42
C VAL A 122 7.46 13.19 3.67
N ALA A 123 7.54 13.35 2.35
CA ALA A 123 8.67 12.87 1.56
C ALA A 123 10.01 13.48 2.02
N ALA A 124 10.01 14.78 2.31
CA ALA A 124 11.21 15.50 2.77
C ALA A 124 11.72 14.95 4.10
N VAL A 125 10.86 14.79 5.11
CA VAL A 125 11.27 14.25 6.40
C VAL A 125 11.70 12.79 6.31
N THR A 126 11.07 11.99 5.44
CA THR A 126 11.42 10.58 5.18
C THR A 126 12.87 10.43 4.72
N LYS A 127 13.35 11.33 3.86
CA LYS A 127 14.74 11.35 3.37
C LYS A 127 15.78 11.59 4.48
N LEU A 128 15.38 12.19 5.60
CA LEU A 128 16.26 12.45 6.76
C LEU A 128 16.23 11.31 7.79
N LEU A 129 15.28 10.39 7.70
CA LEU A 129 15.11 9.30 8.66
C LEU A 129 15.92 8.05 8.27
N SER A 130 16.54 7.40 9.25
CA SER A 130 17.11 6.06 9.11
C SER A 130 16.02 5.00 9.14
N ASN A 131 16.31 3.78 8.67
CA ASN A 131 15.36 2.65 8.72
C ASN A 131 14.78 2.42 10.13
N LYS A 132 15.65 2.48 11.16
CA LYS A 132 15.23 2.34 12.56
C LYS A 132 14.23 3.43 12.97
N GLU A 133 14.45 4.66 12.55
CA GLU A 133 13.57 5.78 12.88
C GLU A 133 12.24 5.69 12.15
N LEU A 134 12.24 5.28 10.87
CA LEU A 134 11.01 4.98 10.12
C LEU A 134 10.15 3.95 10.85
N ILE A 135 10.74 2.83 11.26
CA ILE A 135 10.06 1.76 12.02
C ILE A 135 9.54 2.29 13.36
N THR A 136 10.38 3.01 14.11
CA THR A 136 10.03 3.51 15.45
C THR A 136 8.86 4.47 15.44
N ILE A 137 8.77 5.36 14.44
CA ILE A 137 7.66 6.30 14.30
C ILE A 137 6.42 5.58 13.78
N ALA A 138 6.56 4.80 12.70
CA ALA A 138 5.43 4.08 12.08
C ALA A 138 4.72 3.14 13.07
N ALA A 139 5.45 2.46 13.93
CA ALA A 139 4.89 1.56 14.95
C ALA A 139 3.94 2.27 15.94
N LYS A 140 4.12 3.58 16.14
CA LYS A 140 3.26 4.38 17.03
C LYS A 140 1.98 4.87 16.34
N ILE A 141 1.93 4.90 15.02
CA ILE A 141 0.77 5.37 14.25
C ILE A 141 -0.22 4.23 14.05
N LYS A 142 -1.51 4.48 14.31
CA LYS A 142 -2.60 3.51 14.14
C LYS A 142 -3.67 4.10 13.22
N ASN A 143 -3.76 3.54 12.01
CA ASN A 143 -4.77 3.90 11.02
C ASN A 143 -5.71 2.70 10.86
N ILE A 144 -6.88 2.80 11.46
CA ILE A 144 -7.89 1.72 11.48
C ILE A 144 -8.79 1.89 10.27
N ALA A 145 -9.03 0.80 9.54
CA ALA A 145 -9.96 0.76 8.42
C ALA A 145 -11.02 -0.33 8.63
N ARG A 146 -12.25 -0.12 8.10
CA ARG A 146 -13.41 -0.98 8.29
C ARG A 146 -14.19 -1.18 6.99
N CYS A 147 -14.44 -2.45 6.64
CA CYS A 147 -15.32 -2.88 5.57
C CYS A 147 -16.21 -4.04 6.08
N ARG A 148 -15.92 -5.29 5.80
CA ARG A 148 -16.58 -6.47 6.42
C ARG A 148 -15.89 -6.90 7.72
N ASN A 149 -14.69 -6.39 7.98
CA ASN A 149 -13.94 -6.53 9.22
C ASN A 149 -13.14 -5.27 9.52
N THR A 150 -12.35 -5.29 10.61
CA THR A 150 -11.57 -4.16 11.09
C THR A 150 -10.08 -4.46 11.03
N THR A 151 -9.32 -3.70 10.23
CA THR A 151 -7.85 -3.82 10.12
C THR A 151 -7.11 -2.67 10.81
N GLY A 152 -5.80 -2.82 11.05
CA GLY A 152 -4.93 -1.78 11.62
C GLY A 152 -5.00 -1.65 13.14
N ILE A 153 -5.61 -2.60 13.85
CA ILE A 153 -5.65 -2.67 15.30
C ILE A 153 -4.27 -3.09 15.83
N THR A 154 -3.88 -2.55 16.98
CA THR A 154 -2.61 -2.91 17.64
C THR A 154 -2.51 -4.41 17.91
N GLY A 155 -1.39 -5.02 17.53
CA GLY A 155 -1.15 -6.45 17.71
C GLY A 155 -1.81 -7.34 16.65
N THR A 156 -2.30 -6.75 15.55
CA THR A 156 -2.81 -7.48 14.39
C THR A 156 -1.92 -7.29 13.17
N LEU A 157 -1.93 -8.28 12.27
CA LEU A 157 -1.34 -8.24 10.94
C LEU A 157 -2.35 -8.88 9.98
N GLY A 158 -2.92 -8.09 9.07
CA GLY A 158 -3.77 -8.59 8.02
C GLY A 158 -2.96 -9.27 6.91
N VAL A 159 -3.58 -10.23 6.23
CA VAL A 159 -2.97 -10.90 5.07
C VAL A 159 -3.97 -10.91 3.92
N ARG A 160 -3.59 -10.36 2.78
CA ARG A 160 -4.31 -10.56 1.54
C ARG A 160 -4.01 -11.97 1.02
N ILE A 161 -5.04 -12.75 0.70
CA ILE A 161 -4.91 -13.92 -0.15
C ILE A 161 -4.89 -13.46 -1.61
N GLN A 162 -3.84 -13.83 -2.36
CA GLN A 162 -3.73 -13.58 -3.79
C GLN A 162 -3.74 -14.91 -4.55
N PRO A 163 -4.93 -15.46 -4.84
CA PRO A 163 -5.08 -16.80 -5.41
C PRO A 163 -5.14 -16.72 -6.94
N ASN A 164 -4.20 -16.02 -7.56
CA ASN A 164 -4.16 -15.79 -9.00
C ASN A 164 -4.07 -17.12 -9.76
N HIS A 165 -4.72 -17.18 -10.93
CA HIS A 165 -4.69 -18.36 -11.78
C HIS A 165 -4.49 -17.98 -13.25
N PRO A 166 -3.55 -18.59 -14.00
CA PRO A 166 -3.17 -18.17 -15.36
C PRO A 166 -4.31 -18.21 -16.41
N THR A 167 -5.39 -18.92 -16.12
CA THR A 167 -6.57 -19.04 -17.00
C THR A 167 -7.87 -18.61 -16.33
N ASP A 168 -7.79 -17.86 -15.24
CA ASP A 168 -8.97 -17.44 -14.43
C ASP A 168 -9.89 -18.61 -13.99
N SER A 169 -9.32 -19.82 -13.82
CA SER A 169 -10.10 -20.98 -13.37
C SER A 169 -10.66 -20.74 -11.97
N THR A 170 -11.97 -20.63 -11.85
CA THR A 170 -12.65 -20.41 -10.57
C THR A 170 -12.39 -21.54 -9.56
N ALA A 171 -12.27 -22.78 -10.02
CA ALA A 171 -11.90 -23.92 -9.16
C ALA A 171 -10.45 -23.80 -8.64
N GLY A 172 -9.50 -23.39 -9.49
CA GLY A 172 -8.12 -23.15 -9.08
C GLY A 172 -8.00 -21.98 -8.09
N ILE A 173 -8.73 -20.87 -8.36
CA ILE A 173 -8.81 -19.72 -7.46
C ILE A 173 -9.40 -20.12 -6.10
N ALA A 174 -10.49 -20.89 -6.08
CA ALA A 174 -11.10 -21.37 -4.85
C ALA A 174 -10.16 -22.29 -4.06
N ALA A 175 -9.46 -23.21 -4.73
CA ALA A 175 -8.50 -24.11 -4.06
C ALA A 175 -7.36 -23.33 -3.42
N SER A 176 -6.75 -22.36 -4.12
CA SER A 176 -5.70 -21.50 -3.57
C SER A 176 -6.22 -20.59 -2.45
N THR A 177 -7.47 -20.12 -2.55
CA THR A 177 -8.12 -19.34 -1.48
C THR A 177 -8.23 -20.18 -0.20
N ILE A 178 -8.68 -21.43 -0.32
CA ILE A 178 -8.80 -22.33 0.82
C ILE A 178 -7.45 -22.63 1.45
N ASP A 179 -6.41 -22.84 0.66
CA ASP A 179 -5.05 -23.05 1.16
C ASP A 179 -4.59 -21.85 2.02
N GLY A 180 -4.82 -20.61 1.54
CA GLY A 180 -4.54 -19.40 2.30
C GLY A 180 -5.36 -19.29 3.60
N LEU A 181 -6.67 -19.59 3.55
CA LEU A 181 -7.54 -19.57 4.73
C LEU A 181 -7.06 -20.56 5.81
N LEU A 182 -6.61 -21.76 5.41
CA LEU A 182 -6.07 -22.77 6.33
C LEU A 182 -4.74 -22.38 6.97
N MET A 183 -4.04 -21.39 6.38
CA MET A 183 -2.84 -20.76 6.95
C MET A 183 -3.15 -19.48 7.73
N GLY A 184 -4.43 -19.16 7.98
CA GLY A 184 -4.85 -17.98 8.73
C GLY A 184 -4.66 -16.66 7.97
N ALA A 185 -4.61 -16.71 6.65
CA ALA A 185 -4.63 -15.57 5.75
C ALA A 185 -6.06 -15.24 5.30
N GLY A 186 -6.29 -14.03 4.78
CA GLY A 186 -7.53 -13.63 4.13
C GLY A 186 -8.30 -12.51 4.85
N ASP A 187 -7.85 -12.07 6.00
CA ASP A 187 -8.52 -11.00 6.76
C ASP A 187 -8.37 -9.61 6.12
N ALA A 188 -7.31 -9.34 5.39
CA ALA A 188 -7.21 -8.09 4.64
C ALA A 188 -8.15 -8.09 3.43
N VAL A 189 -8.04 -9.08 2.56
CA VAL A 189 -8.90 -9.26 1.40
C VAL A 189 -8.59 -10.61 0.73
N ILE A 190 -9.58 -11.21 0.07
CA ILE A 190 -9.38 -12.23 -0.98
C ILE A 190 -9.37 -11.48 -2.30
N GLY A 191 -8.19 -11.24 -2.86
CA GLY A 191 -7.98 -10.36 -3.99
C GLY A 191 -7.32 -11.07 -5.17
N VAL A 192 -8.02 -11.17 -6.31
CA VAL A 192 -7.56 -11.84 -7.53
C VAL A 192 -7.20 -10.82 -8.60
N ASN A 193 -5.98 -10.92 -9.14
CA ASN A 193 -5.63 -10.25 -10.39
C ASN A 193 -6.13 -11.14 -11.54
N PRO A 194 -7.07 -10.68 -12.39
CA PRO A 194 -7.57 -11.49 -13.48
C PRO A 194 -6.50 -11.62 -14.58
N ALA A 195 -6.41 -12.78 -15.21
CA ALA A 195 -5.56 -12.96 -16.39
C ALA A 195 -6.15 -12.22 -17.60
N VAL A 196 -7.48 -12.04 -17.62
CA VAL A 196 -8.21 -11.30 -18.66
C VAL A 196 -9.10 -10.24 -18.03
N ASP A 197 -8.82 -8.95 -18.32
CA ASP A 197 -9.63 -7.82 -17.88
C ASP A 197 -10.90 -7.70 -18.76
N SER A 198 -11.83 -8.64 -18.60
CA SER A 198 -13.15 -8.63 -19.24
C SER A 198 -14.27 -8.65 -18.20
N ILE A 199 -15.42 -8.09 -18.56
CA ILE A 199 -16.59 -8.07 -17.66
C ILE A 199 -17.00 -9.49 -17.26
N GLU A 200 -16.90 -10.43 -18.18
CA GLU A 200 -17.27 -11.86 -17.99
C GLU A 200 -16.32 -12.52 -16.99
N SER A 201 -14.99 -12.40 -17.18
CA SER A 201 -13.99 -12.98 -16.29
C SER A 201 -14.07 -12.35 -14.89
N VAL A 202 -14.10 -11.01 -14.81
CA VAL A 202 -14.23 -10.27 -13.54
C VAL A 202 -15.51 -10.67 -12.80
N SER A 203 -16.65 -10.82 -13.49
CA SER A 203 -17.90 -11.24 -12.87
C SER A 203 -17.83 -12.68 -12.35
N ALA A 204 -17.22 -13.59 -13.09
CA ALA A 204 -17.06 -14.99 -12.67
C ALA A 204 -16.15 -15.11 -11.43
N ILE A 205 -15.02 -14.40 -11.43
CA ILE A 205 -14.08 -14.35 -10.29
C ILE A 205 -14.79 -13.79 -9.05
N LEU A 206 -15.44 -12.63 -9.14
CA LEU A 206 -16.13 -12.00 -8.00
C LEU A 206 -17.23 -12.90 -7.42
N LYS A 207 -18.02 -13.57 -8.28
CA LYS A 207 -19.05 -14.51 -7.83
C LYS A 207 -18.45 -15.75 -7.15
N SER A 208 -17.32 -16.26 -7.65
CA SER A 208 -16.62 -17.38 -7.05
C SER A 208 -16.08 -17.03 -5.66
N ILE A 209 -15.45 -15.86 -5.52
CA ILE A 209 -14.94 -15.38 -4.22
C ILE A 209 -16.11 -15.18 -3.24
N ASP A 210 -17.17 -14.50 -3.65
CA ASP A 210 -18.35 -14.24 -2.81
C ASP A 210 -19.04 -15.56 -2.39
N HIS A 211 -19.06 -16.56 -3.27
CA HIS A 211 -19.56 -17.90 -2.94
C HIS A 211 -18.74 -18.55 -1.81
N VAL A 212 -17.42 -18.53 -1.90
CA VAL A 212 -16.53 -19.06 -0.83
C VAL A 212 -16.77 -18.29 0.48
N ILE A 213 -16.76 -16.95 0.43
CA ILE A 213 -16.96 -16.11 1.61
C ILE A 213 -18.31 -16.39 2.28
N THR A 214 -19.38 -16.45 1.50
CA THR A 214 -20.76 -16.63 2.00
C THR A 214 -20.98 -18.05 2.52
N SER A 215 -20.51 -19.07 1.80
CA SER A 215 -20.70 -20.47 2.17
C SER A 215 -19.98 -20.85 3.47
N LEU A 216 -18.88 -20.17 3.78
CA LEU A 216 -18.09 -20.40 4.99
C LEU A 216 -18.33 -19.35 6.08
N ASP A 217 -19.22 -18.39 5.85
CA ASP A 217 -19.51 -17.28 6.75
C ASP A 217 -18.24 -16.54 7.20
N ILE A 218 -17.37 -16.21 6.24
CA ILE A 218 -16.07 -15.59 6.51
C ILE A 218 -16.25 -14.08 6.65
N PRO A 219 -15.81 -13.45 7.75
CA PRO A 219 -15.83 -11.99 7.91
C PRO A 219 -14.65 -11.35 7.16
N THR A 220 -14.72 -11.39 5.82
CA THR A 220 -13.72 -10.79 4.92
C THR A 220 -14.39 -10.23 3.66
N GLN A 221 -13.66 -9.48 2.88
CA GLN A 221 -14.07 -8.84 1.65
C GLN A 221 -13.41 -9.47 0.44
N GLY A 222 -14.15 -9.52 -0.69
CA GLY A 222 -13.66 -9.94 -1.99
C GLY A 222 -13.26 -8.75 -2.86
N CYS A 223 -12.27 -8.95 -3.74
CA CYS A 223 -11.87 -7.97 -4.75
C CYS A 223 -11.34 -8.67 -6.00
N CYS A 224 -11.65 -8.11 -7.18
CA CYS A 224 -10.98 -8.45 -8.43
C CYS A 224 -10.19 -7.24 -8.91
N LEU A 225 -8.88 -7.40 -9.06
CA LEU A 225 -7.95 -6.28 -9.34
C LEU A 225 -7.89 -5.99 -10.85
N ALA A 226 -9.06 -5.74 -11.44
CA ALA A 226 -9.24 -5.28 -12.81
C ALA A 226 -9.30 -3.75 -12.87
N HIS A 227 -9.30 -3.17 -14.07
CA HIS A 227 -9.54 -1.74 -14.22
C HIS A 227 -10.89 -1.32 -13.61
N ILE A 228 -10.94 -0.14 -12.97
CA ILE A 228 -12.14 0.36 -12.28
C ILE A 228 -13.40 0.32 -13.15
N THR A 229 -13.29 0.66 -14.43
CA THR A 229 -14.43 0.67 -15.35
C THR A 229 -15.00 -0.74 -15.63
N THR A 230 -14.12 -1.76 -15.68
CA THR A 230 -14.54 -3.15 -15.85
C THR A 230 -15.25 -3.67 -14.60
N GLN A 231 -14.73 -3.35 -13.40
CA GLN A 231 -15.38 -3.70 -12.14
C GLN A 231 -16.76 -3.05 -12.00
N LEU A 232 -16.90 -1.75 -12.31
CA LEU A 232 -18.17 -1.04 -12.29
C LEU A 232 -19.17 -1.61 -13.31
N ALA A 233 -18.70 -2.00 -14.51
CA ALA A 233 -19.53 -2.66 -15.51
C ALA A 233 -19.98 -4.06 -15.07
N ALA A 234 -19.09 -4.84 -14.41
CA ALA A 234 -19.44 -6.13 -13.83
C ALA A 234 -20.48 -5.98 -12.69
N MET A 235 -20.30 -4.96 -11.84
CA MET A 235 -21.24 -4.63 -10.75
C MET A 235 -22.65 -4.31 -11.30
N LYS A 236 -22.74 -3.56 -12.40
CA LYS A 236 -24.03 -3.28 -13.10
C LYS A 236 -24.69 -4.57 -13.64
N LYS A 237 -23.92 -5.63 -13.85
CA LYS A 237 -24.40 -7.00 -14.17
C LYS A 237 -24.56 -7.90 -12.93
N ASN A 238 -24.74 -7.29 -11.75
CA ASN A 238 -24.92 -7.95 -10.46
C ASN A 238 -23.72 -8.78 -9.97
N ALA A 239 -22.48 -8.41 -10.34
CA ALA A 239 -21.30 -8.97 -9.70
C ALA A 239 -21.15 -8.40 -8.28
N PRO A 240 -20.80 -9.23 -7.27
CA PRO A 240 -20.70 -8.82 -5.87
C PRO A 240 -19.36 -8.09 -5.62
N VAL A 241 -19.33 -6.78 -5.75
CA VAL A 241 -18.15 -5.93 -5.48
C VAL A 241 -18.16 -5.51 -4.02
N ASP A 242 -17.20 -5.97 -3.21
CA ASP A 242 -16.98 -5.50 -1.84
C ASP A 242 -15.98 -4.34 -1.81
N LEU A 243 -14.84 -4.49 -2.48
CA LEU A 243 -13.85 -3.42 -2.64
C LEU A 243 -13.68 -3.08 -4.12
N LEU A 244 -13.53 -1.79 -4.39
CA LEU A 244 -13.23 -1.26 -5.72
C LEU A 244 -11.73 -0.98 -5.81
N PHE A 245 -11.07 -1.72 -6.67
CA PHE A 245 -9.63 -1.62 -6.90
C PHE A 245 -9.29 -0.59 -7.97
N GLN A 246 -8.16 0.10 -7.79
CA GLN A 246 -7.48 0.82 -8.87
C GLN A 246 -6.01 1.11 -8.51
N SER A 247 -5.11 0.96 -9.49
CA SER A 247 -3.75 1.49 -9.40
C SER A 247 -3.76 3.01 -9.60
N ILE A 248 -2.96 3.71 -8.80
CA ILE A 248 -2.87 5.17 -8.82
C ILE A 248 -1.43 5.64 -8.86
N GLY A 249 -1.21 6.89 -9.28
CA GLY A 249 0.11 7.52 -9.31
C GLY A 249 0.12 8.94 -8.76
N GLY A 250 1.32 9.45 -8.52
CA GLY A 250 1.55 10.75 -7.89
C GLY A 250 1.44 11.96 -8.82
N THR A 251 1.05 11.78 -10.09
CA THR A 251 0.83 12.86 -11.06
C THR A 251 -0.41 12.58 -11.90
N GLN A 252 -1.05 13.62 -12.41
CA GLN A 252 -2.16 13.48 -13.36
C GLN A 252 -1.75 12.64 -14.56
N LYS A 253 -0.59 12.92 -15.14
CA LYS A 253 -0.09 12.20 -16.33
C LYS A 253 0.09 10.69 -16.07
N THR A 254 0.49 10.29 -14.86
CA THR A 254 0.54 8.87 -14.48
C THR A 254 -0.87 8.28 -14.44
N ASN A 255 -1.81 8.96 -13.81
CA ASN A 255 -3.21 8.51 -13.71
C ASN A 255 -3.88 8.46 -15.09
N ASP A 256 -3.62 9.42 -15.97
CA ASP A 256 -4.09 9.40 -17.36
C ASP A 256 -3.55 8.18 -18.12
N SER A 257 -2.29 7.78 -17.88
CA SER A 257 -1.70 6.57 -18.49
C SER A 257 -2.37 5.28 -17.99
N PHE A 258 -2.94 5.29 -16.78
CA PHE A 258 -3.76 4.21 -16.24
C PHE A 258 -5.23 4.28 -16.68
N GLY A 259 -5.61 5.27 -17.47
CA GLY A 259 -6.98 5.46 -17.95
C GLY A 259 -7.95 5.98 -16.88
N ILE A 260 -7.47 6.67 -15.86
CA ILE A 260 -8.28 7.13 -14.72
C ILE A 260 -8.20 8.64 -14.51
N SER A 261 -9.23 9.17 -13.88
CA SER A 261 -9.31 10.55 -13.40
C SER A 261 -9.80 10.59 -11.95
N LEU A 262 -9.56 11.70 -11.25
CA LEU A 262 -10.09 11.92 -9.90
C LEU A 262 -11.61 11.83 -9.84
N GLY A 263 -12.30 12.29 -10.90
CA GLY A 263 -13.76 12.19 -11.03
C GLY A 263 -14.23 10.75 -11.07
N LEU A 264 -13.59 9.91 -11.91
CA LEU A 264 -13.92 8.49 -12.03
C LEU A 264 -13.73 7.73 -10.70
N LEU A 265 -12.66 8.02 -9.94
CA LEU A 265 -12.42 7.40 -8.63
C LEU A 265 -13.52 7.76 -7.62
N LYS A 266 -13.96 9.02 -7.58
CA LYS A 266 -15.04 9.48 -6.70
C LYS A 266 -16.38 8.86 -7.07
N GLU A 267 -16.73 8.90 -8.35
CA GLU A 267 -17.96 8.27 -8.87
C GLU A 267 -17.98 6.77 -8.59
N GLY A 268 -16.85 6.09 -8.80
CA GLY A 268 -16.73 4.67 -8.51
C GLY A 268 -16.97 4.34 -7.04
N LYS A 269 -16.39 5.13 -6.13
CA LYS A 269 -16.63 4.99 -4.68
C LYS A 269 -18.12 5.13 -4.34
N GLU A 270 -18.78 6.15 -4.87
CA GLU A 270 -20.21 6.40 -4.63
C GLU A 270 -21.08 5.23 -5.14
N GLN A 271 -20.82 4.75 -6.37
CA GLN A 271 -21.54 3.62 -6.94
C GLN A 271 -21.37 2.33 -6.10
N VAL A 272 -20.20 2.05 -5.56
CA VAL A 272 -19.99 0.87 -4.69
C VAL A 272 -20.68 1.04 -3.35
N LEU A 273 -20.72 2.22 -2.77
CA LEU A 273 -21.46 2.47 -1.53
C LEU A 273 -22.97 2.28 -1.73
N GLU A 274 -23.53 2.71 -2.87
CA GLU A 274 -24.92 2.42 -3.25
C GLU A 274 -25.16 0.92 -3.44
N HIS A 275 -24.23 0.22 -4.08
CA HIS A 275 -24.28 -1.22 -4.23
C HIS A 275 -24.27 -1.95 -2.88
N HIS A 276 -23.44 -1.52 -1.93
CA HIS A 276 -23.42 -2.08 -0.58
C HIS A 276 -24.75 -1.91 0.15
N ALA A 277 -25.43 -0.77 -0.03
CA ALA A 277 -26.69 -0.48 0.65
C ALA A 277 -27.82 -1.46 0.28
N ILE A 278 -27.76 -2.09 -0.89
CA ILE A 278 -28.77 -3.06 -1.36
C ILE A 278 -28.38 -4.52 -1.15
N ARG A 279 -27.14 -4.82 -0.79
CA ARG A 279 -26.67 -6.18 -0.52
C ARG A 279 -26.95 -6.57 0.94
N ASN A 280 -27.44 -7.81 1.13
CA ASN A 280 -27.66 -8.38 2.47
C ASN A 280 -26.34 -8.92 3.05
N VAL A 281 -25.42 -8.01 3.42
CA VAL A 281 -24.10 -8.30 3.99
C VAL A 281 -23.93 -7.52 5.28
N ASN A 282 -23.28 -8.12 6.27
CA ASN A 282 -22.95 -7.44 7.53
C ASN A 282 -21.70 -6.56 7.34
N TRP A 283 -21.91 -5.28 7.05
CA TRP A 283 -20.84 -4.29 6.90
C TRP A 283 -20.45 -3.72 8.27
N VAL A 284 -19.16 -3.80 8.62
CA VAL A 284 -18.59 -3.19 9.83
C VAL A 284 -18.26 -1.71 9.61
N GLY A 285 -18.02 -1.34 8.35
CA GLY A 285 -17.73 0.03 7.93
C GLY A 285 -18.00 0.26 6.45
N ASN A 286 -17.68 1.47 5.99
CA ASN A 286 -18.00 1.96 4.66
C ASN A 286 -16.77 2.35 3.83
N GLN A 287 -15.58 1.87 4.21
CA GLN A 287 -14.37 2.04 3.42
C GLN A 287 -14.33 0.97 2.33
N VAL A 288 -14.44 1.39 1.08
CA VAL A 288 -14.67 0.49 -0.09
C VAL A 288 -13.58 0.55 -1.15
N MET A 289 -12.60 1.49 -1.01
CA MET A 289 -11.55 1.64 -2.00
C MET A 289 -10.34 0.78 -1.64
N TYR A 290 -9.74 0.20 -2.66
CA TYR A 290 -8.46 -0.48 -2.59
C TYR A 290 -7.51 0.12 -3.64
N PHE A 291 -6.41 0.71 -3.20
CA PHE A 291 -5.41 1.30 -4.08
C PHE A 291 -4.10 0.54 -4.04
N GLU A 292 -3.49 0.39 -5.22
CA GLU A 292 -2.09 -0.03 -5.34
C GLU A 292 -1.27 1.06 -6.02
N THR A 293 -0.03 1.18 -5.58
CA THR A 293 0.98 2.07 -6.12
C THR A 293 2.37 1.53 -5.75
N GLY A 294 3.44 2.18 -6.15
CA GLY A 294 4.81 1.76 -5.81
C GLY A 294 5.84 2.72 -6.40
N GLN A 295 6.97 2.83 -5.73
CA GLN A 295 8.08 3.64 -6.22
C GLN A 295 8.50 3.16 -7.61
N GLY A 296 8.63 4.10 -8.55
CA GLY A 296 8.90 3.82 -9.96
C GLY A 296 7.69 3.94 -10.89
N SER A 297 6.44 3.88 -10.40
CA SER A 297 5.23 3.94 -11.23
C SER A 297 5.18 5.16 -12.14
N SER A 298 5.45 6.36 -11.62
CA SER A 298 5.44 7.58 -12.44
C SER A 298 6.65 7.69 -13.37
N LEU A 299 7.79 7.06 -13.00
CA LEU A 299 8.97 7.00 -13.86
C LEU A 299 8.71 6.06 -15.04
N SER A 300 8.13 4.88 -14.81
CA SER A 300 7.79 3.91 -15.86
C SER A 300 6.78 4.48 -16.87
N ALA A 301 5.86 5.33 -16.42
CA ALA A 301 4.91 6.04 -17.26
C ALA A 301 5.52 7.26 -17.98
N ASN A 302 6.82 7.56 -17.79
CA ASN A 302 7.47 8.78 -18.27
C ASN A 302 6.70 10.07 -17.85
N ALA A 303 6.26 10.10 -16.59
CA ALA A 303 5.36 11.10 -16.03
C ALA A 303 5.90 11.71 -14.72
N HIS A 304 7.23 11.68 -14.52
CA HIS A 304 7.85 12.06 -13.25
C HIS A 304 8.15 13.57 -13.09
N HIS A 305 8.07 14.36 -14.15
CA HIS A 305 8.31 15.83 -14.13
C HIS A 305 9.64 16.24 -13.47
N GLY A 306 10.66 15.40 -13.49
CA GLY A 306 11.95 15.64 -12.83
C GLY A 306 11.94 15.41 -11.32
N ILE A 307 10.87 14.87 -10.76
CA ILE A 307 10.72 14.56 -9.33
C ILE A 307 11.12 13.11 -9.06
N ASP A 308 11.76 12.88 -7.91
CA ASP A 308 12.22 11.56 -7.48
C ASP A 308 11.06 10.61 -7.14
N GLN A 309 11.34 9.29 -7.26
CA GLN A 309 10.31 8.27 -7.12
C GLN A 309 9.70 8.20 -5.71
N LEU A 310 10.43 8.52 -4.64
CA LEU A 310 9.88 8.58 -3.28
C LEU A 310 8.89 9.74 -3.11
N THR A 311 9.23 10.92 -3.61
CA THR A 311 8.32 12.08 -3.55
C THR A 311 7.06 11.85 -4.38
N LEU A 312 7.18 11.21 -5.55
CA LEU A 312 6.02 10.84 -6.38
C LEU A 312 5.12 9.82 -5.70
N GLU A 313 5.70 8.86 -4.99
CA GLU A 313 4.95 7.87 -4.22
C GLU A 313 4.17 8.53 -3.06
N ALA A 314 4.80 9.45 -2.31
CA ALA A 314 4.10 10.23 -1.29
C ALA A 314 2.90 11.00 -1.87
N ARG A 315 3.02 11.53 -3.10
CA ARG A 315 1.93 12.26 -3.78
C ARG A 315 0.77 11.32 -4.17
N ALA A 316 1.04 10.08 -4.56
CA ALA A 316 0.00 9.06 -4.76
C ALA A 316 -0.78 8.79 -3.46
N TYR A 317 -0.10 8.76 -2.31
CA TYR A 317 -0.75 8.67 -0.99
C TYR A 317 -1.57 9.93 -0.67
N GLY A 318 -1.13 11.10 -1.11
CA GLY A 318 -1.90 12.34 -1.03
C GLY A 318 -3.24 12.27 -1.77
N LEU A 319 -3.28 11.60 -2.93
CA LEU A 319 -4.52 11.30 -3.65
C LEU A 319 -5.34 10.27 -2.87
N ALA A 320 -4.74 9.13 -2.51
CA ALA A 320 -5.44 8.01 -1.87
C ALA A 320 -6.22 8.45 -0.62
N ARG A 321 -5.61 9.26 0.27
CA ARG A 321 -6.24 9.68 1.53
C ARG A 321 -7.55 10.45 1.35
N THR A 322 -7.74 11.11 0.21
CA THR A 322 -8.98 11.87 -0.05
C THR A 322 -10.19 10.98 -0.32
N LEU A 323 -9.96 9.70 -0.56
CA LEU A 323 -11.00 8.71 -0.85
C LEU A 323 -11.26 7.75 0.32
N ASP A 324 -10.59 7.93 1.45
CA ASP A 324 -10.76 7.13 2.68
C ASP A 324 -10.76 5.62 2.38
N PRO A 325 -9.65 5.05 1.88
CA PRO A 325 -9.60 3.67 1.43
C PRO A 325 -9.59 2.66 2.58
N PHE A 326 -10.07 1.44 2.29
CA PHE A 326 -9.92 0.29 3.18
C PHE A 326 -8.49 -0.29 3.12
N LEU A 327 -7.90 -0.33 1.92
CA LEU A 327 -6.52 -0.80 1.72
C LEU A 327 -5.76 0.18 0.81
N VAL A 328 -4.51 0.43 1.16
CA VAL A 328 -3.50 1.01 0.27
C VAL A 328 -2.28 0.11 0.33
N ASN A 329 -1.84 -0.39 -0.80
CA ASN A 329 -0.74 -1.32 -0.91
C ASN A 329 0.39 -0.74 -1.76
N SER A 330 1.62 -0.74 -1.23
CA SER A 330 2.81 -0.48 -2.02
C SER A 330 3.36 -1.80 -2.55
N VAL A 331 3.48 -1.92 -3.88
CA VAL A 331 4.10 -3.07 -4.56
C VAL A 331 5.58 -2.79 -4.81
N VAL A 332 6.41 -3.07 -3.82
CA VAL A 332 7.75 -2.49 -3.71
C VAL A 332 8.66 -2.83 -4.88
N GLY A 333 8.84 -4.10 -5.21
CA GLY A 333 9.79 -4.55 -6.25
C GLY A 333 9.14 -4.99 -7.56
N PHE A 334 7.83 -4.83 -7.72
CA PHE A 334 7.06 -5.36 -8.85
C PHE A 334 7.30 -4.59 -10.17
N ILE A 335 7.53 -3.27 -10.11
CA ILE A 335 7.65 -2.44 -11.31
C ILE A 335 8.90 -2.79 -12.13
N GLY A 336 9.95 -3.26 -11.46
CA GLY A 336 11.13 -3.82 -12.10
C GLY A 336 12.45 -3.34 -11.48
N PRO A 337 13.55 -4.06 -11.78
CA PRO A 337 14.87 -3.77 -11.24
C PRO A 337 15.45 -2.44 -11.74
N GLU A 338 14.94 -1.89 -12.85
CA GLU A 338 15.33 -0.58 -13.35
C GLU A 338 14.97 0.54 -12.38
N TYR A 339 14.02 0.31 -11.43
CA TYR A 339 13.59 1.28 -10.43
C TYR A 339 14.11 0.97 -9.04
N LEU A 340 14.15 -0.33 -8.64
CA LEU A 340 14.69 -0.85 -7.38
C LEU A 340 15.47 -2.13 -7.68
N PHE A 341 16.77 -2.02 -7.88
CA PHE A 341 17.60 -3.09 -8.43
C PHE A 341 17.95 -4.19 -7.42
N ASP A 342 18.21 -3.84 -6.17
CA ASP A 342 18.74 -4.74 -5.15
C ASP A 342 17.90 -4.76 -3.86
N GLU A 343 18.17 -5.76 -3.00
CA GLU A 343 17.49 -5.91 -1.70
C GLU A 343 17.56 -4.65 -0.84
N ARG A 344 18.67 -3.91 -0.86
CA ARG A 344 18.87 -2.70 -0.05
C ARG A 344 17.89 -1.61 -0.48
N GLN A 345 17.71 -1.41 -1.77
CA GLN A 345 16.75 -0.45 -2.33
C GLN A 345 15.31 -0.90 -2.03
N ILE A 346 15.00 -2.19 -2.18
CA ILE A 346 13.68 -2.77 -1.92
C ILE A 346 13.30 -2.64 -0.45
N ILE A 347 14.17 -3.03 0.47
CA ILE A 347 13.93 -2.90 1.92
C ILE A 347 13.74 -1.42 2.29
N ARG A 348 14.60 -0.53 1.77
CA ARG A 348 14.50 0.90 2.06
C ARG A 348 13.18 1.47 1.52
N ALA A 349 12.80 1.19 0.30
CA ALA A 349 11.57 1.66 -0.31
C ALA A 349 10.32 1.17 0.44
N GLY A 350 10.25 -0.12 0.81
CA GLY A 350 9.12 -0.66 1.57
C GLY A 350 8.93 0.01 2.92
N LEU A 351 10.02 0.33 3.63
CA LEU A 351 9.93 1.06 4.91
C LEU A 351 9.54 2.54 4.72
N GLU A 352 10.03 3.20 3.66
CA GLU A 352 9.67 4.57 3.31
C GLU A 352 8.20 4.68 2.95
N ASP A 353 7.71 3.82 2.07
CA ASP A 353 6.33 3.81 1.58
C ASP A 353 5.35 3.56 2.73
N HIS A 354 5.65 2.55 3.56
CA HIS A 354 4.86 2.26 4.75
C HIS A 354 4.79 3.45 5.71
N PHE A 355 5.94 4.07 6.02
CA PHE A 355 5.99 5.23 6.91
C PHE A 355 5.21 6.42 6.34
N MET A 356 5.46 6.77 5.07
CA MET A 356 4.82 7.93 4.42
C MET A 356 3.30 7.78 4.40
N GLY A 357 2.80 6.61 3.97
CA GLY A 357 1.37 6.35 3.94
C GLY A 357 0.73 6.40 5.33
N LYS A 358 1.39 5.81 6.35
CA LYS A 358 0.89 5.91 7.74
C LYS A 358 0.87 7.33 8.27
N LEU A 359 1.91 8.11 8.02
CA LEU A 359 1.95 9.52 8.44
C LEU A 359 0.93 10.37 7.69
N LEU A 360 0.50 9.96 6.49
CA LEU A 360 -0.60 10.59 5.74
C LEU A 360 -1.99 10.05 6.09
N GLY A 361 -2.11 9.16 7.09
CA GLY A 361 -3.39 8.68 7.60
C GLY A 361 -3.93 7.42 6.93
N LEU A 362 -3.14 6.74 6.10
CA LEU A 362 -3.59 5.59 5.31
C LEU A 362 -3.42 4.24 6.03
N PRO A 363 -4.32 3.27 5.80
CA PRO A 363 -4.19 1.89 6.25
C PRO A 363 -3.22 1.12 5.35
N MET A 364 -1.91 1.37 5.55
CA MET A 364 -0.85 0.89 4.68
C MET A 364 -0.60 -0.61 4.79
N GLY A 365 -0.62 -1.27 3.62
CA GLY A 365 0.00 -2.55 3.38
C GLY A 365 1.22 -2.44 2.47
N VAL A 366 2.01 -3.49 2.43
CA VAL A 366 3.15 -3.61 1.54
C VAL A 366 3.17 -5.01 0.93
N ASP A 367 3.24 -5.07 -0.39
CA ASP A 367 3.61 -6.29 -1.09
C ASP A 367 5.14 -6.40 -1.04
N VAL A 368 5.61 -7.33 -0.21
CA VAL A 368 7.03 -7.60 0.00
C VAL A 368 7.51 -8.47 -1.15
N CYS A 369 7.87 -7.84 -2.27
CA CYS A 369 8.08 -8.55 -3.52
C CYS A 369 9.31 -8.09 -4.31
N PHE A 370 9.72 -8.93 -5.25
CA PHE A 370 10.70 -8.60 -6.29
C PHE A 370 10.42 -9.41 -7.56
N THR A 371 10.91 -8.91 -8.69
CA THR A 371 10.93 -9.66 -9.94
C THR A 371 12.25 -10.44 -10.07
N ASN A 372 12.26 -11.52 -10.85
CA ASN A 372 13.40 -12.43 -11.00
C ASN A 372 14.72 -11.80 -11.48
N HIS A 373 14.69 -10.55 -11.94
CA HIS A 373 15.87 -9.82 -12.43
C HIS A 373 16.50 -8.90 -11.38
N ALA A 374 15.89 -8.75 -10.21
CA ALA A 374 16.45 -7.98 -9.09
C ALA A 374 17.54 -8.78 -8.38
N GLU A 375 18.53 -8.09 -7.81
CA GLU A 375 19.51 -8.70 -6.91
C GLU A 375 18.92 -8.83 -5.49
N ALA A 376 17.95 -9.74 -5.37
CA ALA A 376 17.23 -10.06 -4.15
C ALA A 376 16.87 -11.55 -4.12
N ASP A 377 16.57 -12.08 -2.94
CA ASP A 377 16.13 -13.44 -2.72
C ASP A 377 15.04 -13.52 -1.62
N HIS A 378 14.59 -14.72 -1.27
CA HIS A 378 13.59 -14.90 -0.22
C HIS A 378 14.06 -14.42 1.16
N ASN A 379 15.36 -14.46 1.47
CA ASN A 379 15.87 -13.90 2.74
C ASN A 379 15.70 -12.39 2.77
N SER A 380 15.83 -11.72 1.62
CA SER A 380 15.56 -10.28 1.50
C SER A 380 14.09 -9.96 1.80
N LEU A 381 13.15 -10.80 1.32
CA LEU A 381 11.73 -10.71 1.63
C LEU A 381 11.45 -10.93 3.11
N ASP A 382 12.03 -11.97 3.71
CA ASP A 382 11.89 -12.28 5.14
C ASP A 382 12.36 -11.11 6.02
N ASN A 383 13.50 -10.50 5.67
CA ASN A 383 14.02 -9.34 6.36
C ASN A 383 13.02 -8.17 6.31
N LEU A 384 12.50 -7.83 5.13
CA LEU A 384 11.55 -6.73 5.00
C LEU A 384 10.22 -7.05 5.69
N LEU A 385 9.72 -8.29 5.58
CA LEU A 385 8.50 -8.75 6.24
C LEU A 385 8.57 -8.56 7.76
N VAL A 386 9.66 -9.00 8.39
CA VAL A 386 9.85 -8.86 9.85
C VAL A 386 9.97 -7.39 10.26
N LEU A 387 10.67 -6.55 9.48
CA LEU A 387 10.79 -5.12 9.74
C LEU A 387 9.44 -4.41 9.65
N LEU A 388 8.63 -4.69 8.63
CA LEU A 388 7.28 -4.12 8.44
C LEU A 388 6.31 -4.57 9.52
N ALA A 389 6.34 -5.84 9.91
CA ALA A 389 5.51 -6.36 10.99
C ALA A 389 5.82 -5.65 12.33
N ASN A 390 7.11 -5.40 12.63
CA ASN A 390 7.52 -4.58 13.78
C ASN A 390 7.12 -3.10 13.65
N ALA A 391 7.11 -2.56 12.43
CA ALA A 391 6.63 -1.20 12.15
C ALA A 391 5.10 -1.07 12.24
N GLY A 392 4.38 -2.17 12.42
CA GLY A 392 2.92 -2.21 12.55
C GLY A 392 2.21 -1.97 11.22
N VAL A 393 2.65 -2.63 10.17
CA VAL A 393 1.97 -2.67 8.87
C VAL A 393 0.56 -3.23 9.03
N ASN A 394 -0.43 -2.64 8.34
CA ASN A 394 -1.82 -3.10 8.46
C ASN A 394 -2.02 -4.48 7.82
N HIS A 395 -1.40 -4.68 6.65
CA HIS A 395 -1.48 -5.96 5.94
C HIS A 395 -0.27 -6.19 5.03
N ILE A 396 -0.09 -7.44 4.65
CA ILE A 396 0.87 -7.92 3.66
C ILE A 396 0.16 -8.75 2.60
N MET A 397 0.83 -9.01 1.49
CA MET A 397 0.38 -9.95 0.48
C MET A 397 0.74 -11.39 0.89
N GLY A 398 -0.01 -12.36 0.37
CA GLY A 398 0.31 -13.76 0.48
C GLY A 398 -0.08 -14.51 -0.79
N VAL A 399 0.83 -15.36 -1.28
CA VAL A 399 0.62 -16.22 -2.44
C VAL A 399 0.95 -17.68 -2.09
N PRO A 400 0.49 -18.65 -2.87
CA PRO A 400 0.94 -20.03 -2.69
C PRO A 400 2.45 -20.16 -2.90
N SER A 401 3.16 -20.74 -1.94
CA SER A 401 4.60 -21.07 -2.05
C SER A 401 5.56 -19.91 -2.36
N GLY A 402 5.11 -18.66 -2.24
CA GLY A 402 5.97 -17.48 -2.46
C GLY A 402 6.13 -17.06 -3.93
N ASP A 403 5.56 -17.78 -4.88
CA ASP A 403 5.62 -17.47 -6.31
C ASP A 403 4.23 -17.14 -6.87
N ASP A 404 4.09 -15.99 -7.50
CA ASP A 404 2.93 -15.70 -8.34
C ASP A 404 3.24 -16.10 -9.78
N VAL A 405 2.77 -17.28 -10.16
CA VAL A 405 3.05 -17.85 -11.49
C VAL A 405 2.31 -17.15 -12.64
N MET A 406 1.26 -16.38 -12.33
CA MET A 406 0.53 -15.60 -13.34
C MET A 406 1.22 -14.26 -13.60
N LEU A 407 1.63 -13.54 -12.56
CA LEU A 407 2.28 -12.24 -12.68
C LEU A 407 3.81 -12.35 -12.84
N GLY A 408 4.40 -13.50 -12.53
CA GLY A 408 5.83 -13.77 -12.75
C GLY A 408 6.73 -13.04 -11.76
N TYR A 409 6.38 -12.99 -10.48
CA TYR A 409 7.19 -12.38 -9.44
C TYR A 409 7.15 -13.18 -8.13
N GLN A 410 8.12 -12.93 -7.23
CA GLN A 410 8.17 -13.51 -5.90
C GLN A 410 7.65 -12.53 -4.86
N THR A 411 6.92 -13.07 -3.88
CA THR A 411 6.45 -12.35 -2.70
C THR A 411 6.34 -13.31 -1.50
N THR A 412 5.77 -12.87 -0.39
CA THR A 412 5.57 -13.71 0.79
C THR A 412 4.56 -14.83 0.55
N SER A 413 4.87 -16.04 1.05
CA SER A 413 3.94 -17.14 1.05
C SER A 413 2.92 -17.04 2.19
N TYR A 414 1.84 -17.84 2.12
CA TYR A 414 0.92 -17.99 3.26
C TYR A 414 1.63 -18.56 4.51
N HIS A 415 2.68 -19.37 4.31
CA HIS A 415 3.50 -19.93 5.39
C HIS A 415 4.34 -18.85 6.08
N ASP A 416 4.96 -17.95 5.32
CA ASP A 416 5.75 -16.84 5.85
C ASP A 416 4.86 -15.89 6.67
N ALA A 417 3.64 -15.61 6.18
CA ALA A 417 2.65 -14.84 6.89
C ALA A 417 2.24 -15.48 8.22
N ALA A 418 2.00 -16.80 8.24
CA ALA A 418 1.69 -17.54 9.46
C ALA A 418 2.89 -17.57 10.42
N MET A 419 4.10 -17.76 9.89
CA MET A 419 5.34 -17.78 10.67
C MET A 419 5.60 -16.44 11.35
N VAL A 420 5.49 -15.31 10.66
CA VAL A 420 5.73 -13.98 11.25
C VAL A 420 4.67 -13.63 12.30
N LYS A 421 3.40 -14.01 12.09
CA LYS A 421 2.34 -13.89 13.12
C LYS A 421 2.72 -14.67 14.37
N SER A 422 3.15 -15.92 14.21
CA SER A 422 3.61 -16.77 15.32
C SER A 422 4.82 -16.18 16.05
N LEU A 423 5.84 -15.74 15.29
CA LEU A 423 7.10 -15.19 15.81
C LEU A 423 6.87 -13.93 16.66
N LEU A 424 5.99 -13.03 16.22
CA LEU A 424 5.76 -11.74 16.86
C LEU A 424 4.50 -11.70 17.73
N GLY A 425 3.77 -12.81 17.86
CA GLY A 425 2.53 -12.89 18.64
C GLY A 425 1.38 -12.08 18.04
N LEU A 426 1.40 -11.85 16.72
CA LEU A 426 0.37 -11.06 16.03
C LEU A 426 -0.86 -11.93 15.71
N LYS A 427 -2.04 -11.29 15.75
CA LYS A 427 -3.32 -11.93 15.44
C LYS A 427 -3.86 -11.42 14.11
N ALA A 428 -4.87 -12.09 13.59
CA ALA A 428 -5.67 -11.59 12.49
C ALA A 428 -6.61 -10.46 12.96
N ALA A 429 -7.33 -9.83 12.02
CA ALA A 429 -8.42 -8.89 12.32
C ALA A 429 -9.42 -9.52 13.31
N PRO A 430 -9.97 -8.80 14.29
CA PRO A 430 -10.72 -9.40 15.40
C PRO A 430 -11.88 -10.29 14.98
N GLU A 431 -12.66 -9.87 14.00
CA GLU A 431 -13.80 -10.62 13.46
C GLU A 431 -13.31 -11.92 12.81
N PHE A 432 -12.23 -11.83 12.01
CA PHE A 432 -11.63 -12.96 11.32
C PHE A 432 -10.89 -13.89 12.30
N GLN A 433 -10.23 -13.36 13.32
CA GLN A 433 -9.61 -14.14 14.40
C GLN A 433 -10.65 -15.02 15.10
N THR A 434 -11.83 -14.47 15.40
CA THR A 434 -12.95 -15.21 15.99
C THR A 434 -13.40 -16.36 15.08
N TRP A 435 -13.48 -16.11 13.77
CA TRP A 435 -13.81 -17.14 12.76
C TRP A 435 -12.73 -18.24 12.70
N LEU A 436 -11.44 -17.86 12.70
CA LEU A 436 -10.32 -18.82 12.71
C LEU A 436 -10.34 -19.73 13.95
N GLU A 437 -10.61 -19.17 15.11
CA GLU A 437 -10.67 -19.92 16.37
C GLU A 437 -11.90 -20.85 16.44
N LYS A 438 -13.07 -20.37 15.98
CA LYS A 438 -14.30 -21.17 15.86
C LYS A 438 -14.12 -22.39 14.96
N ASN A 439 -13.36 -22.23 13.86
CA ASN A 439 -13.07 -23.30 12.91
C ASN A 439 -11.81 -24.10 13.24
N GLU A 440 -11.23 -23.90 14.41
CA GLU A 440 -10.02 -24.60 14.88
C GLU A 440 -8.81 -24.51 13.93
N ILE A 441 -8.73 -23.42 13.12
CA ILE A 441 -7.61 -23.16 12.20
C ILE A 441 -6.43 -22.55 12.98
N MET A 442 -6.72 -21.57 13.83
CA MET A 442 -5.71 -20.93 14.69
C MET A 442 -6.18 -20.86 16.15
N LYS A 443 -5.20 -20.77 17.06
CA LYS A 443 -5.39 -20.41 18.46
C LYS A 443 -4.44 -19.28 18.80
N GLY A 444 -4.98 -18.06 18.96
CA GLY A 444 -4.17 -16.85 19.05
C GLY A 444 -3.33 -16.66 17.76
N SER A 445 -2.01 -16.58 17.88
CA SER A 445 -1.08 -16.43 16.75
C SER A 445 -0.55 -17.77 16.19
N GLN A 446 -1.02 -18.92 16.68
CA GLN A 446 -0.49 -20.24 16.35
C GLN A 446 -1.48 -21.05 15.51
N LEU A 447 -1.00 -21.73 14.46
CA LEU A 447 -1.78 -22.69 13.69
C LEU A 447 -2.09 -23.94 14.51
N CYS A 448 -3.30 -24.50 14.40
CA CYS A 448 -3.76 -25.66 15.17
C CYS A 448 -3.30 -27.02 14.62
N GLY A 449 -2.53 -27.07 13.53
CA GLY A 449 -2.00 -28.28 12.92
C GLY A 449 -2.91 -28.91 11.86
N ARG A 450 -2.30 -29.75 10.99
CA ARG A 450 -2.91 -30.25 9.75
C ARG A 450 -4.14 -31.12 9.95
N ASP A 451 -4.18 -31.98 10.97
CA ASP A 451 -5.27 -32.94 11.15
C ASP A 451 -6.64 -32.27 11.45
N ARG A 452 -6.61 -31.06 12.03
CA ARG A 452 -7.82 -30.27 12.27
C ARG A 452 -8.25 -29.49 11.03
N ALA A 453 -7.31 -28.99 10.25
CA ALA A 453 -7.56 -28.34 8.99
C ALA A 453 -8.25 -29.25 7.97
N PHE A 454 -7.95 -30.57 7.96
CA PHE A 454 -8.63 -31.56 7.11
C PHE A 454 -10.13 -31.66 7.37
N LYS A 455 -10.59 -31.51 8.62
CA LYS A 455 -12.05 -31.52 8.92
C LYS A 455 -12.78 -30.32 8.33
N VAL A 456 -12.12 -29.18 8.23
CA VAL A 456 -12.66 -27.99 7.54
C VAL A 456 -12.74 -28.27 6.02
N MET A 457 -11.72 -28.94 5.47
CA MET A 457 -11.67 -29.35 4.05
C MET A 457 -12.80 -30.29 3.66
N GLU A 458 -13.18 -31.26 4.50
CA GLU A 458 -14.31 -32.16 4.22
C GLU A 458 -15.63 -31.39 4.01
N ASN A 459 -15.81 -30.27 4.67
CA ASN A 459 -16.98 -29.39 4.49
C ASN A 459 -16.89 -28.50 3.26
N ILE A 460 -15.68 -28.28 2.74
CA ILE A 460 -15.40 -27.34 1.62
C ILE A 460 -15.31 -28.07 0.28
N MET A 461 -14.88 -29.34 0.24
CA MET A 461 -14.76 -30.13 -0.99
C MET A 461 -16.03 -30.14 -1.85
N PRO A 462 -17.26 -30.23 -1.31
CA PRO A 462 -18.47 -30.13 -2.11
C PRO A 462 -18.67 -28.78 -2.79
N LEU A 463 -18.09 -27.70 -2.24
CA LEU A 463 -18.18 -26.35 -2.85
C LEU A 463 -17.31 -26.24 -4.10
N LEU A 464 -16.15 -26.95 -4.12
CA LEU A 464 -15.27 -27.00 -5.29
C LEU A 464 -15.85 -27.85 -6.43
N GLU A 465 -16.62 -28.86 -6.11
CA GLU A 465 -17.28 -29.73 -7.11
C GLU A 465 -18.42 -29.00 -7.80
N ASN A 466 -19.20 -28.19 -7.07
CA ASN A 466 -20.35 -27.44 -7.61
C ASN A 466 -19.93 -26.23 -8.47
N SER A 467 -18.68 -25.77 -8.38
CA SER A 467 -18.16 -24.68 -9.21
C SER A 467 -17.86 -25.10 -10.66
N LYS A 468 -17.99 -26.39 -11.00
CA LYS A 468 -17.82 -26.89 -12.38
C LYS A 468 -19.03 -26.65 -13.27
N ASP A 469 -20.18 -26.31 -12.70
CA ASP A 469 -21.48 -26.15 -13.41
C ASP A 469 -21.97 -24.68 -13.42
N ALA A 470 -21.18 -23.72 -12.96
CA ALA A 470 -21.46 -22.28 -13.00
C ALA A 470 -20.47 -21.57 -13.94
#